data_e273c063d69a7fc9fba67b1318378d4c
#
_entry.id   e273c063d69a7fc9fba67b1318378d4c
#
_cell.length_a   1.000
_cell.length_b   1.000
_cell.length_c   1.000
_cell.angle_alpha   90.00
_cell.angle_beta   90.00
_cell.angle_gamma   90.00
#
_symmetry.space_group_name_H-M   'P 1'
#
loop_
_entity.id
_entity.type
_entity.pdbx_description
1 polymer ?
#
loop_
_entity_poly.entity_id
_entity_poly.type
_entity_poly.pdbx_seq_one_letter_code
_entity_poly.pdbx_strand_id
1 'polypeptide(L)'
;MKKIFIILFCLLITSPAYAGTTPLFDLWKFFKKGKIVKSAKLIKIPSYNSGPFPNEFMSLKDGSYKNSPVKIDALIVFPKKGEEPYPMLVFNHSSGGARLFSNQWFKFNRQMAKILLNKGMAVLFVDNFTGRNVISAGGDQAQVTTFSFYIDAFKTLEYLSKDPRVNIKKVGITGWSRGGMNSLAIAETRIRD
;
A
#
# COMPACT_ATOMS: atom_id res chain seq x y z
N MET A 1 -47.26 42.27 11.08
CA MET A 1 -46.04 41.82 10.33
C MET A 1 -45.48 40.60 11.03
N LYS A 2 -45.65 39.39 10.44
CA LYS A 2 -45.16 38.13 11.01
C LYS A 2 -43.72 37.94 10.53
N LYS A 3 -42.76 37.89 11.46
CA LYS A 3 -41.37 37.58 11.17
C LYS A 3 -41.23 36.08 10.96
N ILE A 4 -40.87 35.67 9.73
CA ILE A 4 -40.55 34.29 9.40
C ILE A 4 -39.11 34.08 9.79
N PHE A 5 -38.87 33.22 10.79
CA PHE A 5 -37.52 32.70 11.11
C PHE A 5 -37.23 31.51 10.17
N ILE A 6 -36.32 31.70 9.24
CA ILE A 6 -35.76 30.60 8.43
C ILE A 6 -34.63 29.99 9.26
N ILE A 7 -34.89 28.83 9.86
CA ILE A 7 -33.85 28.01 10.48
C ILE A 7 -33.15 27.24 9.32
N LEU A 8 -31.96 27.70 8.97
CA LEU A 8 -31.08 26.98 8.02
C LEU A 8 -30.51 25.76 8.76
N PHE A 9 -31.08 24.59 8.52
CA PHE A 9 -30.56 23.32 9.00
C PHE A 9 -29.36 22.96 8.12
N CYS A 10 -28.14 23.35 8.49
CA CYS A 10 -26.94 22.82 7.92
C CYS A 10 -26.82 21.33 8.31
N LEU A 11 -27.32 20.45 7.46
CA LEU A 11 -26.95 19.05 7.47
C LEU A 11 -25.45 18.97 7.19
N LEU A 12 -24.65 18.91 8.24
CA LEU A 12 -23.29 18.40 8.19
C LEU A 12 -23.40 16.94 7.76
N ILE A 13 -23.31 16.71 6.44
CA ILE A 13 -23.03 15.38 5.93
C ILE A 13 -21.59 15.10 6.31
N THR A 14 -21.39 14.69 7.56
CA THR A 14 -20.18 13.99 7.93
C THR A 14 -20.22 12.71 7.11
N SER A 15 -19.43 12.67 6.04
CA SER A 15 -19.09 11.40 5.41
C SER A 15 -18.75 10.44 6.54
N PRO A 16 -19.38 9.26 6.65
CA PRO A 16 -19.03 8.32 7.68
C PRO A 16 -17.52 8.11 7.55
N ALA A 17 -16.77 8.57 8.56
CA ALA A 17 -15.39 8.16 8.70
C ALA A 17 -15.43 6.65 8.56
N TYR A 18 -14.79 6.12 7.54
CA TYR A 18 -14.71 4.70 7.28
C TYR A 18 -13.89 4.11 8.43
N ALA A 19 -14.54 3.94 9.61
CA ALA A 19 -14.04 3.15 10.73
C ALA A 19 -14.12 1.66 10.31
N GLY A 20 -13.79 1.39 9.06
CA GLY A 20 -13.79 0.10 8.43
C GLY A 20 -12.38 -0.49 8.45
N THR A 21 -12.34 -1.75 8.69
CA THR A 21 -11.18 -2.62 8.51
C THR A 21 -10.44 -2.27 7.23
N THR A 22 -9.10 -2.11 7.30
CA THR A 22 -8.26 -1.90 6.12
C THR A 22 -8.67 -2.87 4.99
N PRO A 23 -8.65 -2.45 3.70
CA PRO A 23 -8.92 -3.34 2.57
C PRO A 23 -8.10 -4.63 2.59
N LEU A 24 -6.97 -4.65 3.29
CA LEU A 24 -6.13 -5.83 3.49
C LEU A 24 -6.66 -6.81 4.55
N PHE A 25 -7.72 -6.46 5.29
CA PHE A 25 -8.23 -7.29 6.38
C PHE A 25 -8.81 -8.63 5.88
N ASP A 26 -9.55 -8.63 4.78
CA ASP A 26 -10.08 -9.87 4.21
C ASP A 26 -8.97 -10.74 3.63
N LEU A 27 -7.95 -10.11 3.06
CA LEU A 27 -6.77 -10.81 2.61
C LEU A 27 -5.99 -11.44 3.78
N TRP A 28 -5.88 -10.72 4.88
CA TRP A 28 -5.30 -11.23 6.11
C TRP A 28 -6.07 -12.42 6.68
N LYS A 29 -7.42 -12.35 6.75
CA LYS A 29 -8.27 -13.49 7.17
C LYS A 29 -8.01 -14.72 6.31
N PHE A 30 -7.87 -14.53 5.00
CA PHE A 30 -7.59 -15.60 4.07
C PHE A 30 -6.24 -16.28 4.35
N PHE A 31 -5.19 -15.51 4.56
CA PHE A 31 -3.86 -16.06 4.81
C PHE A 31 -3.69 -16.58 6.24
N LYS A 32 -4.26 -15.93 7.25
CA LYS A 32 -4.15 -16.35 8.65
C LYS A 32 -4.58 -17.80 8.90
N LYS A 33 -5.55 -18.29 8.13
CA LYS A 33 -6.05 -19.68 8.22
C LYS A 33 -5.30 -20.65 7.29
N GLY A 34 -4.34 -20.18 6.52
CA GLY A 34 -3.67 -20.98 5.50
C GLY A 34 -2.69 -22.00 6.08
N LYS A 35 -2.83 -23.29 5.70
CA LYS A 35 -1.93 -24.38 6.14
C LYS A 35 -0.46 -24.12 5.76
N ILE A 36 -0.20 -23.31 4.73
CA ILE A 36 1.14 -22.99 4.20
C ILE A 36 1.77 -21.74 4.82
N VAL A 37 1.05 -21.05 5.70
CA VAL A 37 1.46 -19.78 6.30
C VAL A 37 2.01 -20.00 7.70
N LYS A 38 3.23 -19.53 7.97
CA LYS A 38 3.84 -19.46 9.31
C LYS A 38 3.26 -18.30 10.11
N SER A 39 3.20 -17.12 9.48
CA SER A 39 2.60 -15.93 10.08
C SER A 39 2.02 -14.98 9.02
N ALA A 40 0.94 -14.29 9.39
CA ALA A 40 0.34 -13.22 8.58
C ALA A 40 -0.02 -12.06 9.51
N LYS A 41 0.54 -10.86 9.25
CA LYS A 41 0.38 -9.69 10.12
C LYS A 41 0.08 -8.45 9.31
N LEU A 42 -0.95 -7.71 9.72
CA LEU A 42 -1.18 -6.34 9.27
C LEU A 42 -0.17 -5.42 9.97
N ILE A 43 0.49 -4.57 9.22
CA ILE A 43 1.52 -3.65 9.69
C ILE A 43 1.27 -2.26 9.12
N LYS A 44 1.86 -1.24 9.76
CA LYS A 44 1.92 0.12 9.25
C LYS A 44 3.36 0.49 8.97
N ILE A 45 3.61 0.98 7.75
CA ILE A 45 4.93 1.39 7.30
C ILE A 45 4.97 2.93 7.31
N PRO A 46 5.90 3.56 8.04
CA PRO A 46 6.10 5.00 7.97
C PRO A 46 6.50 5.42 6.55
N SER A 47 5.85 6.45 6.05
CA SER A 47 6.10 7.00 4.71
C SER A 47 5.81 8.50 4.70
N TYR A 48 5.72 9.11 3.51
CA TYR A 48 5.45 10.53 3.32
C TYR A 48 4.58 10.77 2.09
N ASN A 49 3.89 11.90 2.06
CA ASN A 49 3.29 12.42 0.85
C ASN A 49 4.32 13.25 0.09
N SER A 50 4.35 13.15 -1.23
CA SER A 50 5.25 13.95 -2.07
C SER A 50 4.81 15.41 -2.23
N GLY A 51 3.69 15.79 -1.62
CA GLY A 51 3.06 17.09 -1.86
C GLY A 51 2.02 17.03 -2.99
N PRO A 52 1.25 18.13 -3.17
CA PRO A 52 0.22 18.20 -4.19
C PRO A 52 0.81 18.38 -5.60
N PHE A 53 0.11 17.89 -6.60
CA PHE A 53 0.40 18.21 -8.00
C PHE A 53 0.23 19.74 -8.23
N PRO A 54 1.12 20.42 -8.99
CA PRO A 54 2.31 19.88 -9.70
C PRO A 54 3.63 19.99 -8.90
N ASN A 55 3.59 20.27 -7.61
CA ASN A 55 4.77 20.60 -6.79
C ASN A 55 5.51 19.38 -6.23
N GLU A 56 5.05 18.17 -6.50
CA GLU A 56 5.63 16.95 -5.95
C GLU A 56 7.10 16.74 -6.32
N PHE A 57 7.49 17.11 -7.54
CA PHE A 57 8.88 17.01 -7.98
C PHE A 57 9.79 17.94 -7.19
N MET A 58 9.35 19.19 -6.97
CA MET A 58 10.11 20.17 -6.19
C MET A 58 10.25 19.72 -4.74
N SER A 59 9.19 19.17 -4.16
CA SER A 59 9.22 18.67 -2.79
C SER A 59 10.20 17.50 -2.59
N LEU A 60 10.38 16.67 -3.62
CA LEU A 60 11.41 15.63 -3.61
C LEU A 60 12.80 16.23 -3.69
N LYS A 61 12.99 17.20 -4.59
CA LYS A 61 14.29 17.83 -4.84
C LYS A 61 14.81 18.59 -3.61
N ASP A 62 13.94 19.33 -2.91
CA ASP A 62 14.29 20.12 -1.73
C ASP A 62 14.13 19.37 -0.41
N GLY A 63 13.57 18.16 -0.45
CA GLY A 63 13.34 17.31 0.72
C GLY A 63 12.13 17.69 1.56
N SER A 64 11.33 18.69 1.16
CA SER A 64 10.17 19.17 1.93
C SER A 64 9.05 18.14 2.05
N TYR A 65 9.01 17.11 1.20
CA TYR A 65 8.07 15.98 1.35
C TYR A 65 8.16 15.32 2.75
N LYS A 66 9.31 15.39 3.43
CA LYS A 66 9.50 14.86 4.79
C LYS A 66 8.66 15.57 5.84
N ASN A 67 8.14 16.75 5.52
CA ASN A 67 7.23 17.50 6.40
C ASN A 67 5.78 16.99 6.32
N SER A 68 5.49 16.01 5.46
CA SER A 68 4.16 15.43 5.28
C SER A 68 4.16 13.92 5.59
N PRO A 69 4.37 13.52 6.86
CA PRO A 69 4.44 12.11 7.24
C PRO A 69 3.08 11.43 7.10
N VAL A 70 3.11 10.17 6.71
CA VAL A 70 1.95 9.29 6.63
C VAL A 70 2.34 7.87 7.04
N LYS A 71 1.36 7.05 7.42
CA LYS A 71 1.56 5.61 7.60
C LYS A 71 0.72 4.87 6.59
N ILE A 72 1.35 4.07 5.74
CA ILE A 72 0.65 3.19 4.81
C ILE A 72 0.42 1.82 5.43
N ASP A 73 -0.68 1.18 5.05
CA ASP A 73 -1.02 -0.15 5.52
C ASP A 73 -0.33 -1.22 4.66
N ALA A 74 0.07 -2.33 5.28
CA ALA A 74 0.57 -3.47 4.55
C ALA A 74 0.20 -4.79 5.24
N LEU A 75 0.17 -5.87 4.46
CA LEU A 75 0.02 -7.24 4.95
C LEU A 75 1.27 -8.03 4.63
N ILE A 76 2.04 -8.41 5.66
CA ILE A 76 3.20 -9.27 5.52
C ILE A 76 2.82 -10.71 5.84
N VAL A 77 3.24 -11.65 4.97
CA VAL A 77 2.94 -13.07 5.10
C VAL A 77 4.23 -13.89 4.94
N PHE A 78 4.56 -14.67 5.93
CA PHE A 78 5.71 -15.58 5.92
C PHE A 78 5.27 -17.03 5.69
N PRO A 79 6.02 -17.81 4.88
CA PRO A 79 5.73 -19.20 4.60
C PRO A 79 6.09 -20.12 5.76
N LYS A 80 5.50 -21.33 5.79
CA LYS A 80 5.97 -22.44 6.60
C LYS A 80 7.21 -23.14 6.02
N LYS A 81 7.33 -23.14 4.69
CA LYS A 81 8.46 -23.72 3.97
C LYS A 81 9.60 -22.74 3.85
N GLY A 82 10.81 -23.25 3.63
CA GLY A 82 12.02 -22.45 3.49
C GLY A 82 12.61 -22.06 4.83
N GLU A 83 13.70 -21.31 4.77
CA GLU A 83 14.48 -20.89 5.93
C GLU A 83 14.65 -19.36 5.94
N GLU A 84 14.73 -18.80 7.14
CA GLU A 84 15.03 -17.39 7.33
C GLU A 84 16.54 -17.13 7.07
N PRO A 85 16.86 -15.97 6.44
CA PRO A 85 15.97 -14.92 5.96
C PRO A 85 15.32 -15.27 4.61
N TYR A 86 14.00 -15.06 4.50
CA TYR A 86 13.21 -15.39 3.32
C TYR A 86 13.40 -14.40 2.16
N PRO A 87 13.49 -14.88 0.91
CA PRO A 87 13.23 -14.03 -0.25
C PRO A 87 11.77 -13.54 -0.20
N MET A 88 11.50 -12.37 -0.77
CA MET A 88 10.17 -11.75 -0.69
C MET A 88 9.73 -11.14 -2.01
N LEU A 89 8.42 -11.21 -2.30
CA LEU A 89 7.80 -10.43 -3.37
C LEU A 89 6.81 -9.41 -2.77
N VAL A 90 7.00 -8.14 -3.15
CA VAL A 90 6.13 -7.02 -2.78
C VAL A 90 5.09 -6.81 -3.87
N PHE A 91 3.81 -6.77 -3.51
CA PHE A 91 2.67 -6.55 -4.40
C PHE A 91 2.15 -5.13 -4.25
N ASN A 92 2.15 -4.35 -5.34
CA ASN A 92 1.55 -3.03 -5.43
C ASN A 92 0.23 -3.08 -6.19
N HIS A 93 -0.79 -2.38 -5.68
CA HIS A 93 -2.10 -2.31 -6.33
C HIS A 93 -2.13 -1.27 -7.46
N SER A 94 -3.17 -1.35 -8.30
CA SER A 94 -3.48 -0.33 -9.31
C SER A 94 -4.14 0.90 -8.69
N SER A 95 -4.51 1.89 -9.53
CA SER A 95 -5.26 3.08 -9.10
C SER A 95 -6.60 2.77 -8.43
N GLY A 96 -7.14 1.57 -8.59
CA GLY A 96 -8.35 1.13 -7.89
C GLY A 96 -8.16 0.84 -6.41
N GLY A 97 -6.93 0.86 -5.90
CA GLY A 97 -6.60 0.66 -4.49
C GLY A 97 -6.52 -0.80 -4.07
N ALA A 98 -6.11 -1.03 -2.82
CA ALA A 98 -5.94 -2.36 -2.25
C ALA A 98 -7.25 -3.15 -2.13
N ARG A 99 -8.42 -2.50 -2.17
CA ARG A 99 -9.72 -3.19 -2.25
C ARG A 99 -9.85 -4.09 -3.47
N LEU A 100 -9.16 -3.75 -4.57
CA LEU A 100 -9.10 -4.61 -5.75
C LEU A 100 -8.34 -5.90 -5.46
N PHE A 101 -7.58 -6.00 -4.44
CA PHE A 101 -7.08 -7.22 -3.93
C PHE A 101 -8.22 -8.14 -3.43
N SER A 102 -9.46 -7.82 -3.24
CA SER A 102 -10.59 -8.66 -2.78
C SER A 102 -11.58 -9.12 -3.85
N ASN A 103 -11.47 -8.71 -5.12
CA ASN A 103 -12.36 -9.12 -6.20
C ASN A 103 -11.72 -10.09 -7.21
N GLN A 104 -12.25 -10.23 -8.42
CA GLN A 104 -11.82 -11.25 -9.41
C GLN A 104 -10.32 -11.19 -9.76
N TRP A 105 -9.72 -10.01 -9.86
CA TRP A 105 -8.28 -9.82 -10.05
C TRP A 105 -7.46 -10.39 -8.89
N PHE A 106 -8.09 -10.56 -7.75
CA PHE A 106 -7.58 -11.15 -6.53
C PHE A 106 -7.28 -12.63 -6.60
N LYS A 107 -8.07 -13.36 -7.34
CA LYS A 107 -7.77 -14.77 -7.53
C LYS A 107 -6.32 -14.92 -7.99
N PHE A 108 -5.90 -14.10 -8.96
CA PHE A 108 -4.53 -14.14 -9.49
C PHE A 108 -3.49 -13.82 -8.42
N ASN A 109 -3.61 -12.69 -7.73
CA ASN A 109 -2.65 -12.28 -6.71
C ASN A 109 -2.59 -13.28 -5.54
N ARG A 110 -3.75 -13.78 -5.08
CA ARG A 110 -3.81 -14.81 -4.04
C ARG A 110 -3.21 -16.14 -4.50
N GLN A 111 -3.43 -16.55 -5.74
CA GLN A 111 -2.84 -17.77 -6.29
C GLN A 111 -1.33 -17.62 -6.43
N MET A 112 -0.86 -16.49 -6.97
CA MET A 112 0.57 -16.19 -7.05
C MET A 112 1.21 -16.23 -5.67
N ALA A 113 0.63 -15.54 -4.68
CA ALA A 113 1.13 -15.55 -3.31
C ALA A 113 1.19 -16.96 -2.71
N LYS A 114 0.16 -17.80 -2.94
CA LYS A 114 0.18 -19.21 -2.51
C LYS A 114 1.33 -20.00 -3.15
N ILE A 115 1.58 -19.80 -4.45
CA ILE A 115 2.69 -20.45 -5.16
C ILE A 115 4.01 -20.03 -4.54
N LEU A 116 4.22 -18.74 -4.30
CA LEU A 116 5.44 -18.20 -3.69
C LEU A 116 5.64 -18.73 -2.27
N LEU A 117 4.61 -18.69 -1.42
CA LEU A 117 4.66 -19.24 -0.06
C LEU A 117 4.98 -20.73 -0.06
N ASN A 118 4.44 -21.52 -0.99
CA ASN A 118 4.77 -22.94 -1.14
C ASN A 118 6.21 -23.17 -1.61
N LYS A 119 6.83 -22.18 -2.25
CA LYS A 119 8.25 -22.20 -2.66
C LYS A 119 9.19 -21.60 -1.60
N GLY A 120 8.69 -21.27 -0.42
CA GLY A 120 9.50 -20.69 0.67
C GLY A 120 9.80 -19.21 0.50
N MET A 121 9.02 -18.48 -0.28
CA MET A 121 9.13 -17.03 -0.43
C MET A 121 8.05 -16.34 0.41
N ALA A 122 8.43 -15.30 1.13
CA ALA A 122 7.48 -14.41 1.79
C ALA A 122 6.81 -13.46 0.80
N VAL A 123 5.65 -12.89 1.18
CA VAL A 123 4.95 -11.90 0.36
C VAL A 123 4.52 -10.71 1.22
N LEU A 124 4.53 -9.53 0.61
CA LEU A 124 4.03 -8.29 1.19
C LEU A 124 3.00 -7.67 0.24
N PHE A 125 1.82 -7.32 0.74
CA PHE A 125 0.83 -6.54 0.01
C PHE A 125 0.78 -5.13 0.59
N VAL A 126 0.98 -4.11 -0.24
CA VAL A 126 1.03 -2.71 0.19
C VAL A 126 -0.27 -2.01 -0.19
N ASP A 127 -0.82 -1.22 0.73
CA ASP A 127 -1.93 -0.30 0.51
C ASP A 127 -1.43 1.14 0.63
N ASN A 128 -1.15 1.73 -0.52
CA ASN A 128 -0.66 3.11 -0.63
C ASN A 128 -1.75 4.15 -0.36
N PHE A 129 -3.02 3.78 -0.23
CA PHE A 129 -4.15 4.71 -0.25
C PHE A 129 -4.82 4.91 1.11
N THR A 130 -5.16 3.83 1.81
CA THR A 130 -5.99 3.91 3.02
C THR A 130 -5.37 4.81 4.10
N GLY A 131 -4.06 4.77 4.28
CA GLY A 131 -3.35 5.66 5.20
C GLY A 131 -3.41 7.16 4.84
N ARG A 132 -3.85 7.47 3.61
CA ARG A 132 -4.09 8.84 3.09
C ARG A 132 -5.57 9.19 3.01
N ASN A 133 -6.46 8.39 3.62
CA ASN A 133 -7.92 8.53 3.51
C ASN A 133 -8.45 8.44 2.05
N VAL A 134 -7.71 7.77 1.18
CA VAL A 134 -8.10 7.48 -0.21
C VAL A 134 -8.40 6.00 -0.33
N ILE A 135 -9.48 5.65 -1.01
CA ILE A 135 -9.85 4.26 -1.27
C ILE A 135 -9.46 3.86 -2.70
N SER A 136 -9.57 4.81 -3.61
CA SER A 136 -9.29 4.64 -5.03
C SER A 136 -8.93 5.98 -5.65
N ALA A 137 -7.91 6.00 -6.48
CA ALA A 137 -7.54 7.14 -7.31
C ALA A 137 -7.92 6.93 -8.79
N GLY A 138 -8.83 5.98 -9.08
CA GLY A 138 -9.24 5.66 -10.46
C GLY A 138 -9.93 6.81 -11.18
N GLY A 139 -10.70 7.62 -10.45
CA GLY A 139 -11.37 8.81 -11.00
C GLY A 139 -10.52 10.07 -10.97
N ASP A 140 -9.53 10.14 -10.07
CA ASP A 140 -8.61 11.27 -9.94
C ASP A 140 -7.25 10.79 -9.45
N GLN A 141 -6.30 10.72 -10.38
CA GLN A 141 -4.95 10.21 -10.11
C GLN A 141 -4.11 11.18 -9.26
N ALA A 142 -4.52 12.45 -9.14
CA ALA A 142 -3.80 13.46 -8.38
C ALA A 142 -4.00 13.33 -6.86
N GLN A 143 -5.04 12.62 -6.41
CA GLN A 143 -5.28 12.39 -4.98
C GLN A 143 -4.09 11.73 -4.25
N VAL A 144 -3.40 10.83 -4.94
CA VAL A 144 -2.12 10.28 -4.47
C VAL A 144 -1.17 10.30 -5.65
N THR A 145 -0.17 11.13 -5.62
CA THR A 145 0.73 11.34 -6.76
C THR A 145 1.60 10.11 -7.03
N THR A 146 2.16 10.02 -8.22
CA THR A 146 3.09 8.95 -8.60
C THR A 146 4.34 8.94 -7.72
N PHE A 147 4.84 10.11 -7.35
CA PHE A 147 6.00 10.22 -6.47
C PHE A 147 5.72 9.72 -5.05
N SER A 148 4.49 9.88 -4.54
CA SER A 148 4.10 9.25 -3.26
C SER A 148 4.21 7.72 -3.32
N PHE A 149 3.89 7.09 -4.45
CA PHE A 149 4.11 5.66 -4.64
C PHE A 149 5.60 5.28 -4.66
N TYR A 150 6.46 6.10 -5.25
CA TYR A 150 7.90 5.86 -5.24
C TYR A 150 8.45 5.96 -3.81
N ILE A 151 8.08 7.00 -3.07
CA ILE A 151 8.45 7.14 -1.66
C ILE A 151 8.00 5.91 -0.86
N ASP A 152 6.75 5.47 -1.03
CA ASP A 152 6.21 4.30 -0.33
C ASP A 152 7.02 3.04 -0.60
N ALA A 153 7.45 2.83 -1.83
CA ALA A 153 8.24 1.66 -2.17
C ALA A 153 9.64 1.69 -1.54
N PHE A 154 10.34 2.84 -1.57
CA PHE A 154 11.62 2.99 -0.88
C PHE A 154 11.46 2.83 0.62
N LYS A 155 10.41 3.42 1.22
CA LYS A 155 10.11 3.24 2.65
C LYS A 155 9.73 1.82 3.00
N THR A 156 9.08 1.11 2.10
CA THR A 156 8.83 -0.32 2.25
C THR A 156 10.13 -1.12 2.28
N LEU A 157 11.05 -0.86 1.37
CA LEU A 157 12.37 -1.51 1.38
C LEU A 157 13.17 -1.18 2.64
N GLU A 158 13.17 0.10 3.07
CA GLU A 158 13.80 0.50 4.34
C GLU A 158 13.17 -0.21 5.55
N TYR A 159 11.85 -0.37 5.56
CA TYR A 159 11.17 -1.13 6.62
C TYR A 159 11.58 -2.60 6.62
N LEU A 160 11.59 -3.23 5.44
CA LEU A 160 11.96 -4.63 5.28
C LEU A 160 13.42 -4.91 5.61
N SER A 161 14.33 -3.95 5.37
CA SER A 161 15.76 -4.10 5.70
C SER A 161 16.04 -4.24 7.20
N LYS A 162 15.08 -3.82 8.04
CA LYS A 162 15.15 -3.92 9.51
C LYS A 162 14.53 -5.22 10.05
N ASP A 163 13.87 -6.01 9.21
CA ASP A 163 13.29 -7.30 9.62
C ASP A 163 14.30 -8.44 9.34
N PRO A 164 14.89 -9.06 10.38
CA PRO A 164 15.90 -10.09 10.19
C PRO A 164 15.40 -11.35 9.47
N ARG A 165 14.08 -11.51 9.36
CA ARG A 165 13.46 -12.63 8.64
C ARG A 165 13.45 -12.43 7.12
N VAL A 166 13.78 -11.22 6.62
CA VAL A 166 13.73 -10.85 5.19
C VAL A 166 15.12 -10.78 4.60
N ASN A 167 15.36 -11.53 3.54
CA ASN A 167 16.57 -11.39 2.74
C ASN A 167 16.44 -10.18 1.82
N ILE A 168 16.90 -9.01 2.28
CA ILE A 168 16.76 -7.76 1.52
C ILE A 168 17.43 -7.79 0.14
N LYS A 169 18.44 -8.61 -0.05
CA LYS A 169 19.12 -8.81 -1.36
C LYS A 169 18.27 -9.65 -2.34
N LYS A 170 17.19 -10.26 -1.84
CA LYS A 170 16.28 -11.11 -2.62
C LYS A 170 14.83 -10.62 -2.50
N VAL A 171 14.63 -9.31 -2.47
CA VAL A 171 13.31 -8.68 -2.52
C VAL A 171 13.02 -8.27 -3.95
N GLY A 172 11.91 -8.79 -4.50
CA GLY A 172 11.33 -8.37 -5.77
C GLY A 172 10.10 -7.51 -5.54
N ILE A 173 9.73 -6.74 -6.56
CA ILE A 173 8.52 -5.91 -6.54
C ILE A 173 7.70 -6.19 -7.79
N THR A 174 6.39 -6.25 -7.65
CA THR A 174 5.44 -6.45 -8.74
C THR A 174 4.20 -5.60 -8.55
N GLY A 175 3.44 -5.40 -9.60
CA GLY A 175 2.20 -4.67 -9.50
C GLY A 175 1.44 -4.64 -10.81
N TRP A 176 0.24 -4.08 -10.77
CA TRP A 176 -0.64 -3.96 -11.91
C TRP A 176 -0.93 -2.49 -12.22
N SER A 177 -0.97 -2.09 -13.49
CA SER A 177 -1.22 -0.71 -13.92
C SER A 177 -0.28 0.26 -13.18
N ARG A 178 -0.80 1.21 -12.41
CA ARG A 178 -0.01 2.15 -11.61
C ARG A 178 1.04 1.45 -10.71
N GLY A 179 0.65 0.34 -10.07
CA GLY A 179 1.60 -0.48 -9.29
C GLY A 179 2.68 -1.12 -10.15
N GLY A 180 2.38 -1.48 -11.41
CA GLY A 180 3.36 -1.97 -12.38
C GLY A 180 4.34 -0.87 -12.80
N MET A 181 3.86 0.33 -13.10
CA MET A 181 4.72 1.49 -13.40
C MET A 181 5.64 1.82 -12.24
N ASN A 182 5.12 1.80 -11.01
CA ASN A 182 5.92 1.98 -9.80
C ASN A 182 7.04 0.92 -9.70
N SER A 183 6.71 -0.34 -9.95
CA SER A 183 7.67 -1.43 -9.89
C SER A 183 8.81 -1.26 -10.91
N LEU A 184 8.49 -0.78 -12.12
CA LEU A 184 9.50 -0.49 -13.16
C LEU A 184 10.37 0.71 -12.78
N ALA A 185 9.76 1.80 -12.29
CA ALA A 185 10.48 3.00 -11.90
C ALA A 185 11.50 2.75 -10.79
N ILE A 186 11.14 1.92 -9.79
CA ILE A 186 12.04 1.59 -8.68
C ILE A 186 13.20 0.68 -9.12
N ALA A 187 13.00 -0.12 -10.18
CA ALA A 187 14.09 -0.91 -10.76
C ALA A 187 15.11 -0.05 -11.52
N GLU A 188 14.74 1.18 -11.90
CA GLU A 188 15.62 2.13 -12.59
C GLU A 188 16.63 2.73 -11.60
N THR A 189 17.92 2.52 -11.82
CA THR A 189 19.01 2.96 -10.93
C THR A 189 19.05 4.47 -10.76
N ARG A 190 18.74 5.25 -11.81
CA ARG A 190 18.72 6.71 -11.78
C ARG A 190 17.64 7.32 -10.88
N ILE A 191 16.61 6.56 -10.52
CA ILE A 191 15.57 7.00 -9.58
C ILE A 191 15.96 6.61 -8.15
N ARG A 192 16.78 5.57 -8.03
CA ARG A 192 17.20 5.01 -6.75
C ARG A 192 18.33 5.81 -6.08
N ASP A 193 19.22 6.39 -6.87
CA ASP A 193 20.37 7.19 -6.46
C ASP A 193 20.01 8.68 -6.39
#